data_7f9f3297b959830d9e29ceb7cb7fe0a6
#
_entry.id   7f9f3297b959830d9e29ceb7cb7fe0a6
#
_cell.length_a   1.000
_cell.length_b   1.000
_cell.length_c   1.000
_cell.angle_alpha   90.00
_cell.angle_beta   90.00
_cell.angle_gamma   90.00
#
_symmetry.space_group_name_H-M   'P 1'
#
loop_
_entity.id
_entity.type
_entity.pdbx_description
1 polymer ?
#
loop_
_entity_poly.entity_id
_entity_poly.type
_entity_poly.pdbx_seq_one_letter_code
_entity_poly.pdbx_strand_id
1 'polypeptide(L)'
;MPNVGDTVDFTVSAAVPASAANYDVYPFTITDTASKGLKVAETNTFKVQVDGKDVDAALYKVEQTGSAAVGTTTTITFASAKSLAGKTIVVSYTGVVTKDALTGLDGSVDNKATITTNGGTSGEGKTESKTYGFQFKKIGVDNDANALAGAQFVVKKKDGKFLKQDTESKAWSSVDDQTNATVFTSGADGLVQFKGLAAGDYTVMETSAPSGYAQNFRVTFDVSIAENGTVTFKQDLLHQVTLPADDQIATVKNVKSITQLPLTGAAGTTLFTVVALLVAGAGVTVAVKSRQRMH
;
A
#
# COMPACT_ATOMS: atom_id res chain seq x y z
N MET A 1 -4.16 -6.29 3.56
CA MET A 1 -4.14 -4.81 3.56
C MET A 1 -3.80 -4.32 2.16
N PRO A 2 -4.58 -3.40 1.58
CA PRO A 2 -4.39 -2.92 0.21
C PRO A 2 -3.37 -1.76 0.13
N ASN A 3 -2.78 -1.57 -1.06
CA ASN A 3 -2.17 -0.29 -1.44
C ASN A 3 -3.26 0.71 -1.87
N VAL A 4 -2.91 1.98 -1.93
CA VAL A 4 -3.69 2.94 -2.75
C VAL A 4 -3.64 2.48 -4.21
N GLY A 5 -4.82 2.35 -4.82
CA GLY A 5 -5.01 1.81 -6.17
C GLY A 5 -5.47 0.35 -6.22
N ASP A 6 -5.34 -0.40 -5.13
CA ASP A 6 -5.79 -1.80 -5.10
C ASP A 6 -7.31 -1.90 -5.00
N THR A 7 -7.83 -2.96 -5.60
CA THR A 7 -9.25 -3.34 -5.50
C THR A 7 -9.47 -4.20 -4.27
N VAL A 8 -10.55 -3.94 -3.56
CA VAL A 8 -11.03 -4.70 -2.40
C VAL A 8 -12.40 -5.27 -2.73
N ASP A 9 -12.59 -6.56 -2.43
CA ASP A 9 -13.87 -7.25 -2.61
C ASP A 9 -14.73 -7.11 -1.35
N PHE A 10 -16.01 -6.85 -1.53
CA PHE A 10 -17.00 -6.77 -0.46
C PHE A 10 -18.12 -7.78 -0.67
N THR A 11 -18.58 -8.36 0.42
CA THR A 11 -19.77 -9.25 0.44
C THR A 11 -20.64 -8.88 1.63
N VAL A 12 -21.89 -8.56 1.37
CA VAL A 12 -22.92 -8.29 2.36
C VAL A 12 -23.92 -9.43 2.35
N SER A 13 -24.12 -10.08 3.49
CA SER A 13 -25.12 -11.16 3.66
C SER A 13 -26.26 -10.66 4.52
N ALA A 14 -27.48 -10.68 3.98
CA ALA A 14 -28.68 -10.16 4.60
C ALA A 14 -29.76 -11.21 4.64
N ALA A 15 -30.10 -11.71 5.83
CA ALA A 15 -31.14 -12.72 6.01
C ALA A 15 -32.54 -12.08 5.93
N VAL A 16 -33.40 -12.60 5.08
CA VAL A 16 -34.82 -12.26 5.04
C VAL A 16 -35.56 -13.15 6.02
N PRO A 17 -36.26 -12.58 7.05
CA PRO A 17 -36.96 -13.40 8.04
C PRO A 17 -37.99 -14.32 7.41
N ALA A 18 -38.15 -15.53 7.92
CA ALA A 18 -39.21 -16.47 7.46
C ALA A 18 -40.61 -15.87 7.60
N SER A 19 -40.83 -15.02 8.61
CA SER A 19 -42.09 -14.29 8.83
C SER A 19 -42.44 -13.32 7.69
N ALA A 20 -41.48 -12.94 6.82
CA ALA A 20 -41.76 -12.12 5.64
C ALA A 20 -42.82 -12.74 4.71
N ALA A 21 -42.95 -14.09 4.72
CA ALA A 21 -43.99 -14.80 3.98
C ALA A 21 -45.44 -14.46 4.42
N ASN A 22 -45.62 -13.98 5.65
CA ASN A 22 -46.92 -13.67 6.24
C ASN A 22 -47.45 -12.27 5.88
N TYR A 23 -46.65 -11.47 5.15
CA TYR A 23 -47.02 -10.11 4.72
C TYR A 23 -47.44 -10.12 3.27
N ASP A 24 -48.34 -9.24 2.88
CA ASP A 24 -48.69 -9.03 1.46
C ASP A 24 -47.52 -8.37 0.73
N VAL A 25 -46.89 -7.40 1.36
CA VAL A 25 -45.66 -6.73 0.91
C VAL A 25 -44.67 -6.69 2.07
N TYR A 26 -43.42 -7.08 1.82
CA TYR A 26 -42.34 -7.02 2.79
C TYR A 26 -41.17 -6.19 2.23
N PRO A 27 -41.16 -4.87 2.41
CA PRO A 27 -40.05 -4.01 2.01
C PRO A 27 -38.76 -4.44 2.70
N PHE A 28 -37.67 -4.48 1.93
CA PHE A 28 -36.37 -4.88 2.44
C PHE A 28 -35.28 -4.05 1.75
N THR A 29 -34.51 -3.34 2.53
CA THR A 29 -33.44 -2.47 2.01
C THR A 29 -32.13 -2.81 2.69
N ILE A 30 -31.10 -3.02 1.89
CA ILE A 30 -29.71 -3.06 2.33
C ILE A 30 -29.11 -1.71 2.03
N THR A 31 -28.61 -1.03 3.06
CA THR A 31 -27.87 0.25 2.89
C THR A 31 -26.40 -0.02 3.24
N ASP A 32 -25.54 0.22 2.26
CA ASP A 32 -24.11 0.09 2.36
C ASP A 32 -23.47 1.47 2.29
N THR A 33 -22.62 1.80 3.26
CA THR A 33 -21.97 3.11 3.38
C THR A 33 -20.46 2.93 3.43
N ALA A 34 -19.81 3.31 2.34
CA ALA A 34 -18.38 3.38 2.20
C ALA A 34 -17.84 4.75 2.65
N SER A 35 -16.78 4.76 3.42
CA SER A 35 -16.13 5.99 3.86
C SER A 35 -15.43 6.72 2.70
N LYS A 36 -15.04 7.96 2.94
CA LYS A 36 -14.08 8.67 2.10
C LYS A 36 -12.86 7.77 1.80
N GLY A 37 -12.37 7.83 0.59
CA GLY A 37 -11.20 7.05 0.16
C GLY A 37 -11.51 5.70 -0.44
N LEU A 38 -12.75 5.21 -0.39
CA LEU A 38 -13.19 4.01 -1.10
C LEU A 38 -14.06 4.39 -2.30
N LYS A 39 -13.55 4.15 -3.51
CA LYS A 39 -14.32 4.30 -4.74
C LYS A 39 -15.08 3.01 -5.00
N VAL A 40 -16.33 2.98 -4.62
CA VAL A 40 -17.24 1.84 -4.88
C VAL A 40 -17.48 1.70 -6.37
N ALA A 41 -17.57 0.48 -6.86
CA ALA A 41 -17.84 0.15 -8.26
C ALA A 41 -19.25 0.64 -8.69
N GLU A 42 -19.46 0.72 -10.01
CA GLU A 42 -20.72 1.15 -10.59
C GLU A 42 -21.88 0.18 -10.25
N THR A 43 -23.09 0.71 -10.12
CA THR A 43 -24.28 -0.05 -9.68
C THR A 43 -24.60 -1.28 -10.51
N ASN A 44 -24.27 -1.27 -11.79
CA ASN A 44 -24.49 -2.38 -12.72
C ASN A 44 -23.50 -3.54 -12.54
N THR A 45 -22.47 -3.38 -11.70
CA THR A 45 -21.49 -4.43 -11.40
C THR A 45 -21.81 -5.20 -10.12
N PHE A 46 -22.82 -4.75 -9.36
CA PHE A 46 -23.27 -5.43 -8.17
C PHE A 46 -23.94 -6.76 -8.53
N LYS A 47 -23.53 -7.83 -7.85
CA LYS A 47 -24.16 -9.16 -7.94
C LYS A 47 -25.06 -9.36 -6.73
N VAL A 48 -26.32 -9.60 -6.99
CA VAL A 48 -27.31 -9.92 -5.94
C VAL A 48 -27.77 -11.35 -6.12
N GLN A 49 -27.48 -12.21 -5.15
CA GLN A 49 -27.70 -13.65 -5.24
C GLN A 49 -28.47 -14.19 -4.03
N VAL A 50 -29.19 -15.27 -4.27
CA VAL A 50 -29.83 -16.10 -3.23
C VAL A 50 -29.55 -17.58 -3.60
N ASP A 51 -29.10 -18.37 -2.63
CA ASP A 51 -28.72 -19.78 -2.84
C ASP A 51 -27.70 -19.96 -4.01
N GLY A 52 -26.79 -18.98 -4.21
CA GLY A 52 -25.78 -18.98 -5.27
C GLY A 52 -26.31 -18.68 -6.66
N LYS A 53 -27.59 -18.29 -6.79
CA LYS A 53 -28.22 -17.90 -8.06
C LYS A 53 -28.53 -16.42 -8.08
N ASP A 54 -28.37 -15.79 -9.23
CA ASP A 54 -28.69 -14.39 -9.41
C ASP A 54 -30.20 -14.15 -9.17
N VAL A 55 -30.51 -13.11 -8.43
CA VAL A 55 -31.87 -12.64 -8.22
C VAL A 55 -32.33 -11.88 -9.47
N ASP A 56 -33.58 -12.09 -9.88
CA ASP A 56 -34.17 -11.33 -10.98
C ASP A 56 -34.05 -9.82 -10.71
N ALA A 57 -33.44 -9.11 -11.66
CA ALA A 57 -33.18 -7.66 -11.58
C ALA A 57 -34.49 -6.84 -11.47
N ALA A 58 -35.64 -7.40 -11.85
CA ALA A 58 -36.94 -6.76 -11.68
C ALA A 58 -37.39 -6.69 -10.20
N LEU A 59 -36.80 -7.49 -9.30
CA LEU A 59 -37.18 -7.57 -7.89
C LEU A 59 -36.47 -6.52 -7.01
N TYR A 60 -35.41 -5.89 -7.49
CA TYR A 60 -34.62 -4.93 -6.71
C TYR A 60 -34.12 -3.77 -7.55
N LYS A 61 -33.71 -2.71 -6.87
CA LYS A 61 -33.07 -1.53 -7.46
C LYS A 61 -31.78 -1.24 -6.70
N VAL A 62 -30.72 -0.90 -7.41
CA VAL A 62 -29.46 -0.42 -6.82
C VAL A 62 -29.27 1.05 -7.15
N GLU A 63 -29.10 1.86 -6.13
CA GLU A 63 -28.85 3.31 -6.25
C GLU A 63 -27.63 3.69 -5.47
N GLN A 64 -26.87 4.66 -6.00
CA GLN A 64 -25.70 5.22 -5.34
C GLN A 64 -25.77 6.73 -5.23
N THR A 65 -25.27 7.27 -4.11
CA THR A 65 -25.07 8.70 -3.88
C THR A 65 -23.69 8.92 -3.26
N GLY A 66 -23.14 10.12 -3.44
CA GLY A 66 -21.81 10.44 -2.94
C GLY A 66 -20.69 10.13 -3.93
N SER A 67 -19.47 10.04 -3.41
CA SER A 67 -18.26 9.73 -4.20
C SER A 67 -17.11 9.30 -3.27
N ALA A 68 -16.00 8.82 -3.85
CA ALA A 68 -14.80 8.49 -3.07
C ALA A 68 -14.23 9.67 -2.26
N ALA A 69 -14.47 10.90 -2.68
CA ALA A 69 -13.97 12.10 -1.97
C ALA A 69 -14.70 12.41 -0.67
N VAL A 70 -15.96 11.98 -0.53
CA VAL A 70 -16.83 12.30 0.62
C VAL A 70 -17.44 11.08 1.28
N GLY A 71 -17.34 9.91 0.65
CA GLY A 71 -18.03 8.68 1.00
C GLY A 71 -19.16 8.37 0.02
N THR A 72 -19.49 7.08 -0.13
CA THR A 72 -20.53 6.58 -1.03
C THR A 72 -21.58 5.82 -0.25
N THR A 73 -22.83 6.11 -0.47
CA THR A 73 -23.95 5.30 0.04
C THR A 73 -24.60 4.57 -1.11
N THR A 74 -24.65 3.23 -1.02
CA THR A 74 -25.33 2.37 -1.95
C THR A 74 -26.55 1.76 -1.27
N THR A 75 -27.73 1.85 -1.91
CA THR A 75 -28.97 1.26 -1.44
C THR A 75 -29.42 0.18 -2.41
N ILE A 76 -29.63 -1.03 -1.88
CA ILE A 76 -30.23 -2.15 -2.62
C ILE A 76 -31.64 -2.35 -2.05
N THR A 77 -32.64 -1.93 -2.78
CA THR A 77 -34.04 -1.89 -2.33
C THR A 77 -34.88 -2.95 -3.04
N PHE A 78 -35.47 -3.84 -2.25
CA PHE A 78 -36.51 -4.76 -2.69
C PHE A 78 -37.87 -4.16 -2.31
N ALA A 79 -38.73 -3.88 -3.28
CA ALA A 79 -40.09 -3.41 -3.01
C ALA A 79 -40.87 -4.43 -2.16
N SER A 80 -40.65 -5.73 -2.42
CA SER A 80 -41.10 -6.83 -1.56
C SER A 80 -40.14 -8.01 -1.65
N ALA A 81 -39.57 -8.39 -0.52
CA ALA A 81 -38.74 -9.59 -0.37
C ALA A 81 -39.56 -10.83 0.08
N LYS A 82 -40.90 -10.80 0.00
CA LYS A 82 -41.80 -11.90 0.41
C LYS A 82 -41.40 -13.24 -0.22
N SER A 83 -41.09 -13.28 -1.50
CA SER A 83 -40.67 -14.47 -2.25
C SER A 83 -39.31 -15.04 -1.79
N LEU A 84 -38.55 -14.25 -1.04
CA LEU A 84 -37.23 -14.59 -0.50
C LEU A 84 -37.29 -14.91 1.01
N ALA A 85 -38.48 -15.03 1.58
CA ALA A 85 -38.67 -15.34 3.02
C ALA A 85 -37.90 -16.58 3.44
N GLY A 86 -37.15 -16.47 4.55
CA GLY A 86 -36.31 -17.54 5.09
C GLY A 86 -34.97 -17.75 4.37
N LYS A 87 -34.67 -16.94 3.33
CA LYS A 87 -33.44 -17.02 2.55
C LYS A 87 -32.47 -15.90 2.91
N THR A 88 -31.21 -16.07 2.51
CA THR A 88 -30.17 -15.06 2.66
C THR A 88 -29.85 -14.44 1.31
N ILE A 89 -30.00 -13.12 1.21
CA ILE A 89 -29.52 -12.32 0.07
C ILE A 89 -28.03 -12.08 0.28
N VAL A 90 -27.24 -12.36 -0.76
CA VAL A 90 -25.80 -12.08 -0.79
C VAL A 90 -25.54 -11.04 -1.86
N VAL A 91 -24.99 -9.91 -1.47
CA VAL A 91 -24.58 -8.81 -2.38
C VAL A 91 -23.07 -8.78 -2.44
N SER A 92 -22.50 -8.90 -3.65
CA SER A 92 -21.06 -8.83 -3.87
C SER A 92 -20.74 -7.69 -4.84
N TYR A 93 -19.71 -6.93 -4.51
CA TYR A 93 -19.22 -5.82 -5.31
C TYR A 93 -17.76 -5.52 -4.97
N THR A 94 -17.13 -4.60 -5.68
CA THR A 94 -15.74 -4.20 -5.46
C THR A 94 -15.63 -2.71 -5.14
N GLY A 95 -14.51 -2.33 -4.53
CA GLY A 95 -14.13 -0.94 -4.35
C GLY A 95 -12.63 -0.76 -4.54
N VAL A 96 -12.21 0.42 -4.96
CA VAL A 96 -10.79 0.78 -5.12
C VAL A 96 -10.39 1.75 -4.02
N VAL A 97 -9.29 1.46 -3.31
CA VAL A 97 -8.72 2.38 -2.34
C VAL A 97 -8.07 3.55 -3.07
N THR A 98 -8.49 4.77 -2.78
CA THR A 98 -7.98 5.98 -3.42
C THR A 98 -7.05 6.78 -2.50
N LYS A 99 -6.33 7.75 -3.05
CA LYS A 99 -5.50 8.68 -2.26
C LYS A 99 -6.26 9.44 -1.18
N ASP A 100 -7.59 9.57 -1.34
CA ASP A 100 -8.45 10.26 -0.38
C ASP A 100 -8.61 9.50 0.95
N ALA A 101 -8.19 8.23 1.01
CA ALA A 101 -8.07 7.45 2.23
C ALA A 101 -6.94 7.93 3.15
N LEU A 102 -5.92 8.60 2.58
CA LEU A 102 -4.72 8.98 3.31
C LEU A 102 -4.97 10.17 4.26
N THR A 103 -4.50 10.02 5.50
CA THR A 103 -4.51 11.07 6.54
C THR A 103 -3.09 11.48 6.97
N GLY A 104 -2.06 10.98 6.31
CA GLY A 104 -0.65 11.18 6.59
C GLY A 104 0.20 10.24 5.74
N LEU A 105 1.00 9.41 6.38
CA LEU A 105 1.68 8.27 5.74
C LEU A 105 0.69 7.12 5.51
N ASP A 106 -0.21 6.94 6.47
CA ASP A 106 -1.20 5.88 6.54
C ASP A 106 -2.57 6.38 6.09
N GLY A 107 -3.49 5.44 5.93
CA GLY A 107 -4.88 5.71 5.64
C GLY A 107 -5.77 4.53 6.00
N SER A 108 -7.08 4.77 6.03
CA SER A 108 -8.08 3.71 6.20
C SER A 108 -9.32 4.00 5.37
N VAL A 109 -10.01 2.94 5.01
CA VAL A 109 -11.35 2.96 4.46
C VAL A 109 -12.24 2.02 5.27
N ASP A 110 -13.39 2.52 5.66
CA ASP A 110 -14.44 1.78 6.35
C ASP A 110 -15.57 1.48 5.37
N ASN A 111 -16.22 0.33 5.58
CA ASN A 111 -17.46 0.00 4.93
C ASN A 111 -18.46 -0.56 5.93
N LYS A 112 -19.68 -0.05 5.91
CA LYS A 112 -20.74 -0.39 6.85
C LYS A 112 -22.01 -0.72 6.09
N ALA A 113 -22.60 -1.89 6.38
CA ALA A 113 -23.89 -2.29 5.83
C ALA A 113 -24.94 -2.43 6.93
N THR A 114 -26.15 -1.95 6.65
CA THR A 114 -27.33 -2.09 7.51
C THR A 114 -28.52 -2.62 6.74
N ILE A 115 -29.47 -3.24 7.44
CA ILE A 115 -30.71 -3.78 6.88
C ILE A 115 -31.89 -2.98 7.46
N THR A 116 -32.80 -2.54 6.61
CA THR A 116 -34.06 -1.87 7.00
C THR A 116 -35.25 -2.65 6.46
N THR A 117 -36.22 -2.92 7.32
CA THR A 117 -37.49 -3.63 7.02
C THR A 117 -38.66 -2.87 7.62
N ASN A 118 -39.89 -3.41 7.54
CA ASN A 118 -41.08 -2.86 8.22
C ASN A 118 -40.91 -2.68 9.74
N GLY A 119 -40.04 -3.48 10.37
CA GLY A 119 -39.76 -3.41 11.82
C GLY A 119 -38.69 -2.40 12.21
N GLY A 120 -38.18 -1.62 11.26
CA GLY A 120 -37.07 -0.68 11.46
C GLY A 120 -35.73 -1.19 10.94
N THR A 121 -34.66 -0.47 11.29
CA THR A 121 -33.29 -0.86 10.92
C THR A 121 -32.75 -1.87 11.91
N SER A 122 -32.22 -2.96 11.38
CA SER A 122 -31.62 -4.05 12.16
C SER A 122 -30.39 -4.60 11.44
N GLY A 123 -29.48 -5.15 12.24
CA GLY A 123 -28.23 -5.71 11.74
C GLY A 123 -27.25 -4.62 11.28
N GLU A 124 -26.01 -4.73 11.70
CA GLU A 124 -24.91 -3.90 11.24
C GLU A 124 -23.70 -4.81 10.99
N GLY A 125 -23.17 -4.72 9.78
CA GLY A 125 -21.86 -5.28 9.44
C GLY A 125 -20.88 -4.16 9.17
N LYS A 126 -19.66 -4.25 9.70
CA LYS A 126 -18.61 -3.27 9.45
C LYS A 126 -17.31 -3.96 9.09
N THR A 127 -16.59 -3.41 8.13
CA THR A 127 -15.23 -3.79 7.76
C THR A 127 -14.35 -2.57 7.70
N GLU A 128 -13.07 -2.73 8.01
CA GLU A 128 -12.04 -1.70 7.88
C GLU A 128 -10.90 -2.28 7.04
N SER A 129 -10.38 -1.48 6.12
CA SER A 129 -9.14 -1.79 5.38
C SER A 129 -8.16 -0.66 5.56
N LYS A 130 -6.92 -1.00 5.93
CA LYS A 130 -5.85 -0.03 6.19
C LYS A 130 -4.80 -0.08 5.10
N THR A 131 -4.20 1.08 4.86
CA THR A 131 -2.98 1.25 4.07
C THR A 131 -1.97 1.99 4.91
N TYR A 132 -0.69 1.77 4.68
CA TYR A 132 0.37 2.21 5.56
C TYR A 132 1.40 3.03 4.79
N GLY A 133 2.36 3.57 5.52
CA GLY A 133 3.50 4.22 4.94
C GLY A 133 4.71 4.18 5.85
N PHE A 134 5.84 4.59 5.32
CA PHE A 134 7.04 4.80 6.09
C PHE A 134 7.82 5.99 5.56
N GLN A 135 8.71 6.51 6.39
CA GLN A 135 9.58 7.61 6.03
C GLN A 135 10.93 7.47 6.70
N PHE A 136 11.92 8.11 6.12
CA PHE A 136 13.24 8.24 6.72
C PHE A 136 13.84 9.61 6.37
N LYS A 137 14.85 10.03 7.14
CA LYS A 137 15.58 11.26 6.90
C LYS A 137 16.94 10.97 6.31
N LYS A 138 17.25 11.55 5.16
CA LYS A 138 18.57 11.50 4.53
C LYS A 138 19.49 12.54 5.15
N ILE A 139 20.65 12.08 5.63
CA ILE A 139 21.62 12.93 6.34
C ILE A 139 23.04 12.66 5.86
N GLY A 140 23.95 13.59 6.17
CA GLY A 140 25.39 13.42 5.96
C GLY A 140 26.07 12.76 7.15
N VAL A 141 27.14 12.02 6.91
CA VAL A 141 27.92 11.36 7.97
C VAL A 141 28.65 12.34 8.89
N ASP A 142 29.00 13.53 8.38
CA ASP A 142 29.79 14.50 9.14
C ASP A 142 28.99 15.21 10.24
N ASN A 143 27.68 15.28 10.09
CA ASN A 143 26.77 15.89 11.05
C ASN A 143 25.37 15.31 10.88
N ASP A 144 24.85 14.59 11.88
CA ASP A 144 23.53 13.98 11.90
C ASP A 144 22.39 15.03 11.76
N ALA A 145 22.66 16.32 12.01
CA ALA A 145 21.72 17.41 11.78
C ALA A 145 21.64 17.86 10.33
N ASN A 146 22.65 17.53 9.49
CA ASN A 146 22.67 17.94 8.09
C ASN A 146 21.72 17.10 7.23
N ALA A 147 20.52 17.62 7.00
CA ALA A 147 19.59 17.08 6.01
C ALA A 147 20.22 17.16 4.60
N LEU A 148 20.06 16.08 3.82
CA LEU A 148 20.56 16.02 2.46
C LEU A 148 19.40 15.97 1.47
N ALA A 149 19.29 17.02 0.66
CA ALA A 149 18.39 17.07 -0.49
C ALA A 149 19.01 16.36 -1.70
N GLY A 150 18.18 15.85 -2.60
CA GLY A 150 18.58 15.37 -3.92
C GLY A 150 19.07 13.91 -3.97
N ALA A 151 19.05 13.18 -2.86
CA ALA A 151 19.25 11.73 -2.90
C ALA A 151 18.04 11.06 -3.57
N GLN A 152 18.28 10.10 -4.47
CA GLN A 152 17.23 9.42 -5.22
C GLN A 152 17.08 7.97 -4.81
N PHE A 153 15.85 7.52 -4.66
CA PHE A 153 15.52 6.18 -4.20
C PHE A 153 14.45 5.53 -5.08
N VAL A 154 14.53 4.22 -5.22
CA VAL A 154 13.45 3.36 -5.72
C VAL A 154 13.12 2.31 -4.68
N VAL A 155 11.92 1.75 -4.77
CA VAL A 155 11.47 0.68 -3.87
C VAL A 155 11.18 -0.59 -4.66
N LYS A 156 11.58 -1.70 -4.08
CA LYS A 156 11.37 -3.04 -4.61
C LYS A 156 10.60 -3.88 -3.60
N LYS A 157 9.66 -4.69 -4.06
CA LYS A 157 8.94 -5.67 -3.25
C LYS A 157 9.76 -6.95 -3.11
N LYS A 158 9.40 -7.78 -2.15
CA LYS A 158 10.01 -9.10 -1.91
C LYS A 158 9.98 -10.02 -3.14
N ASP A 159 8.96 -9.91 -3.99
CA ASP A 159 8.84 -10.66 -5.23
C ASP A 159 9.82 -10.23 -6.34
N GLY A 160 10.64 -9.23 -6.07
CA GLY A 160 11.62 -8.69 -6.99
C GLY A 160 11.15 -7.57 -7.89
N LYS A 161 9.85 -7.25 -7.89
CA LYS A 161 9.28 -6.18 -8.71
C LYS A 161 9.47 -4.81 -8.07
N PHE A 162 9.74 -3.81 -8.88
CA PHE A 162 9.83 -2.42 -8.44
C PHE A 162 8.44 -1.78 -8.34
N LEU A 163 8.34 -0.76 -7.50
CA LEU A 163 7.11 -0.01 -7.33
C LEU A 163 7.10 1.24 -8.21
N LYS A 164 5.96 1.42 -8.88
CA LYS A 164 5.62 2.63 -9.62
C LYS A 164 4.38 3.26 -9.00
N GLN A 165 4.46 4.57 -8.72
CA GLN A 165 3.33 5.34 -8.23
C GLN A 165 2.84 6.29 -9.32
N ASP A 166 1.55 6.25 -9.61
CA ASP A 166 0.92 7.22 -10.48
C ASP A 166 0.95 8.62 -9.85
N THR A 167 1.28 9.63 -10.64
CA THR A 167 1.51 10.99 -10.13
C THR A 167 0.25 11.70 -9.69
N GLU A 168 -0.90 11.37 -10.26
CA GLU A 168 -2.19 12.01 -10.00
C GLU A 168 -3.01 11.24 -8.96
N SER A 169 -3.28 9.98 -9.24
CA SER A 169 -4.10 9.11 -8.37
C SER A 169 -3.35 8.61 -7.14
N LYS A 170 -2.01 8.67 -7.14
CA LYS A 170 -1.12 8.06 -6.14
C LYS A 170 -1.26 6.54 -6.04
N ALA A 171 -1.90 5.91 -7.02
CA ALA A 171 -2.04 4.46 -7.09
C ALA A 171 -0.69 3.78 -7.30
N TRP A 172 -0.47 2.70 -6.59
CA TRP A 172 0.72 1.88 -6.72
C TRP A 172 0.51 0.77 -7.75
N SER A 173 1.55 0.49 -8.49
CA SER A 173 1.65 -0.65 -9.41
C SER A 173 3.03 -1.27 -9.35
N SER A 174 3.16 -2.49 -9.85
CA SER A 174 4.45 -3.19 -9.92
C SER A 174 5.00 -3.18 -11.34
N VAL A 175 6.31 -2.97 -11.49
CA VAL A 175 7.05 -3.00 -12.76
C VAL A 175 8.28 -3.90 -12.61
N ASP A 176 8.67 -4.56 -13.69
CA ASP A 176 9.81 -5.49 -13.66
C ASP A 176 11.16 -4.77 -13.73
N ASP A 177 11.20 -3.61 -14.40
CA ASP A 177 12.43 -2.86 -14.62
C ASP A 177 12.52 -1.64 -13.71
N GLN A 178 13.69 -1.46 -13.08
CA GLN A 178 14.00 -0.31 -12.23
C GLN A 178 13.85 1.03 -12.96
N THR A 179 14.13 1.09 -14.26
CA THR A 179 14.02 2.30 -15.06
C THR A 179 12.58 2.82 -15.18
N ASN A 180 11.60 1.93 -14.98
CA ASN A 180 10.17 2.25 -14.97
C ASN A 180 9.62 2.53 -13.57
N ALA A 181 10.44 2.36 -12.51
CA ALA A 181 10.05 2.61 -11.14
C ALA A 181 9.90 4.12 -10.87
N THR A 182 9.08 4.46 -9.87
CA THR A 182 9.04 5.85 -9.40
C THR A 182 10.28 6.15 -8.59
N VAL A 183 10.97 7.23 -8.96
CA VAL A 183 12.11 7.79 -8.22
C VAL A 183 11.61 8.76 -7.16
N PHE A 184 11.94 8.48 -5.90
CA PHE A 184 11.66 9.34 -4.76
C PHE A 184 12.91 10.13 -4.41
N THR A 185 12.79 11.44 -4.30
CA THR A 185 13.93 12.33 -4.06
C THR A 185 13.81 12.95 -2.67
N SER A 186 14.90 12.94 -1.89
CA SER A 186 14.94 13.61 -0.59
C SER A 186 14.75 15.12 -0.72
N GLY A 187 13.86 15.68 0.10
CA GLY A 187 13.58 17.12 0.16
C GLY A 187 14.68 17.93 0.84
N ALA A 188 14.48 19.24 0.95
CA ALA A 188 15.41 20.15 1.65
C ALA A 188 15.58 19.79 3.14
N ASP A 189 14.57 19.19 3.74
CA ASP A 189 14.56 18.65 5.11
C ASP A 189 15.15 17.24 5.21
N GLY A 190 15.58 16.67 4.09
CA GLY A 190 16.09 15.31 3.96
C GLY A 190 15.00 14.22 3.96
N LEU A 191 13.72 14.55 4.10
CA LEU A 191 12.67 13.55 4.18
C LEU A 191 12.43 12.83 2.85
N VAL A 192 12.26 11.50 2.96
CA VAL A 192 11.76 10.62 1.90
C VAL A 192 10.57 9.87 2.46
N GLN A 193 9.42 9.97 1.78
CA GLN A 193 8.14 9.44 2.27
C GLN A 193 7.52 8.50 1.24
N PHE A 194 7.03 7.36 1.72
CA PHE A 194 6.26 6.38 0.96
C PHE A 194 4.90 6.23 1.64
N LYS A 195 3.84 6.57 0.95
CA LYS A 195 2.48 6.66 1.50
C LYS A 195 1.55 5.68 0.82
N GLY A 196 0.62 5.10 1.57
CA GLY A 196 -0.44 4.28 1.01
C GLY A 196 0.03 2.93 0.47
N LEU A 197 0.95 2.28 1.17
CA LEU A 197 1.46 0.95 0.87
C LEU A 197 0.67 -0.14 1.64
N ALA A 198 0.61 -1.32 1.08
CA ALA A 198 0.15 -2.51 1.78
C ALA A 198 1.15 -2.93 2.88
N ALA A 199 0.69 -3.77 3.83
CA ALA A 199 1.61 -4.54 4.66
C ALA A 199 2.47 -5.47 3.80
N GLY A 200 3.76 -5.61 4.14
CA GLY A 200 4.69 -6.43 3.37
C GLY A 200 6.15 -6.04 3.57
N ASP A 201 7.02 -6.75 2.87
CA ASP A 201 8.47 -6.52 2.89
C ASP A 201 8.90 -5.75 1.64
N TYR A 202 9.71 -4.72 1.87
CA TYR A 202 10.21 -3.79 0.86
C TYR A 202 11.72 -3.65 0.98
N THR A 203 12.39 -3.47 -0.15
CA THR A 203 13.80 -3.06 -0.22
C THR A 203 13.89 -1.66 -0.81
N VAL A 204 14.44 -0.73 -0.07
CA VAL A 204 14.71 0.64 -0.51
C VAL A 204 16.13 0.71 -1.05
N MET A 205 16.29 1.23 -2.26
CA MET A 205 17.58 1.29 -2.96
C MET A 205 17.89 2.73 -3.35
N GLU A 206 18.99 3.27 -2.87
CA GLU A 206 19.51 4.56 -3.35
C GLU A 206 20.08 4.42 -4.76
N THR A 207 19.56 5.17 -5.70
CA THR A 207 20.00 5.15 -7.11
C THR A 207 20.98 6.26 -7.42
N SER A 208 20.93 7.38 -6.67
CA SER A 208 21.86 8.50 -6.79
C SER A 208 22.10 9.14 -5.43
N ALA A 209 23.34 9.26 -5.00
CA ALA A 209 23.70 10.02 -3.81
C ALA A 209 23.65 11.53 -4.12
N PRO A 210 23.46 12.40 -3.11
CA PRO A 210 23.51 13.84 -3.27
C PRO A 210 24.88 14.33 -3.80
N SER A 211 24.90 15.51 -4.40
CA SER A 211 26.15 16.14 -4.85
C SER A 211 27.16 16.26 -3.70
N GLY A 212 28.41 15.92 -3.94
CA GLY A 212 29.50 15.93 -2.96
C GLY A 212 29.62 14.67 -2.10
N TYR A 213 28.77 13.66 -2.34
CA TYR A 213 28.83 12.36 -1.67
C TYR A 213 29.23 11.24 -2.63
N ALA A 214 29.79 10.15 -2.10
CA ALA A 214 30.32 9.04 -2.87
C ALA A 214 29.22 8.23 -3.56
N GLN A 215 29.26 8.16 -4.88
CA GLN A 215 28.25 7.48 -5.71
C GLN A 215 28.37 5.93 -5.66
N ASN A 216 29.49 5.39 -5.23
CA ASN A 216 29.74 3.96 -5.13
C ASN A 216 29.35 3.34 -3.78
N PHE A 217 28.94 4.13 -2.78
CA PHE A 217 28.48 3.67 -1.47
C PHE A 217 27.01 4.03 -1.24
N ARG A 218 26.19 3.80 -2.27
CA ARG A 218 24.73 3.99 -2.19
C ARG A 218 24.10 2.97 -1.26
N VAL A 219 23.17 3.43 -0.45
CA VAL A 219 22.55 2.62 0.59
C VAL A 219 21.44 1.74 0.00
N THR A 220 21.38 0.49 0.45
CA THR A 220 20.25 -0.41 0.21
C THR A 220 19.86 -1.05 1.54
N PHE A 221 18.60 -0.99 1.89
CA PHE A 221 18.10 -1.53 3.16
C PHE A 221 16.66 -2.04 3.03
N ASP A 222 16.28 -2.92 3.93
CA ASP A 222 14.95 -3.49 3.98
C ASP A 222 14.07 -2.77 4.99
N VAL A 223 12.78 -2.70 4.66
CA VAL A 223 11.71 -2.19 5.52
C VAL A 223 10.57 -3.19 5.50
N SER A 224 10.08 -3.59 6.66
CA SER A 224 8.89 -4.43 6.79
C SER A 224 7.76 -3.63 7.40
N ILE A 225 6.57 -3.71 6.81
CA ILE A 225 5.31 -3.19 7.34
C ILE A 225 4.46 -4.37 7.77
N ALA A 226 4.20 -4.50 9.06
CA ALA A 226 3.33 -5.54 9.58
C ALA A 226 1.85 -5.23 9.32
N GLU A 227 0.96 -6.22 9.44
CA GLU A 227 -0.50 -6.04 9.22
C GLU A 227 -1.15 -5.07 10.22
N ASN A 228 -0.54 -4.86 11.37
CA ASN A 228 -0.96 -3.87 12.36
C ASN A 228 -0.41 -2.46 12.12
N GLY A 229 0.37 -2.27 11.06
CA GLY A 229 1.00 -0.99 10.69
C GLY A 229 2.38 -0.76 11.31
N THR A 230 2.89 -1.67 12.13
CA THR A 230 4.24 -1.52 12.70
C THR A 230 5.29 -1.56 11.58
N VAL A 231 6.11 -0.51 11.50
CA VAL A 231 7.20 -0.39 10.53
C VAL A 231 8.52 -0.78 11.20
N THR A 232 9.25 -1.68 10.57
CA THR A 232 10.57 -2.11 11.03
C THR A 232 11.61 -1.89 9.94
N PHE A 233 12.64 -1.11 10.26
CA PHE A 233 13.81 -0.93 9.40
C PHE A 233 14.87 -1.97 9.75
N LYS A 234 15.52 -2.54 8.75
CA LYS A 234 16.68 -3.40 8.95
C LYS A 234 17.97 -2.64 8.68
N GLN A 235 18.98 -2.95 9.49
CA GLN A 235 20.30 -2.39 9.30
C GLN A 235 20.89 -2.83 7.96
N ASP A 236 21.48 -1.90 7.22
CA ASP A 236 22.23 -2.21 6.01
C ASP A 236 23.64 -2.77 6.33
N LEU A 237 24.28 -3.36 5.33
CA LEU A 237 25.61 -3.99 5.48
C LEU A 237 26.72 -2.99 5.86
N LEU A 238 26.56 -1.72 5.52
CA LEU A 238 27.54 -0.67 5.78
C LEU A 238 27.20 0.18 6.99
N HIS A 239 26.17 -0.22 7.77
CA HIS A 239 25.67 0.50 8.95
C HIS A 239 25.38 1.99 8.69
N GLN A 240 24.88 2.31 7.50
CA GLN A 240 24.48 3.66 7.12
C GLN A 240 23.03 3.97 7.53
N VAL A 241 22.24 2.95 7.86
CA VAL A 241 20.89 3.11 8.42
C VAL A 241 20.95 3.12 9.94
N THR A 242 20.47 4.18 10.57
CA THR A 242 20.26 4.22 12.01
C THR A 242 18.81 3.91 12.31
N LEU A 243 18.59 2.85 13.07
CA LEU A 243 17.24 2.42 13.46
C LEU A 243 16.58 3.47 14.34
N PRO A 244 15.28 3.73 14.18
CA PRO A 244 14.59 4.68 15.05
C PRO A 244 14.52 4.14 16.46
N ALA A 245 14.78 5.03 17.44
CA ALA A 245 14.28 4.84 18.79
C ALA A 245 12.78 5.20 18.81
N ASP A 246 12.10 4.93 19.92
CA ASP A 246 10.69 5.25 20.09
C ASP A 246 10.41 6.69 19.65
N ASP A 247 9.39 6.87 18.81
CA ASP A 247 8.93 8.15 18.23
C ASP A 247 9.92 8.91 17.33
N GLN A 248 11.04 8.31 16.95
CA GLN A 248 12.02 8.93 16.05
C GLN A 248 11.90 8.39 14.61
N ILE A 249 12.34 9.21 13.67
CA ILE A 249 12.41 8.85 12.25
C ILE A 249 13.76 8.17 11.99
N ALA A 250 13.76 7.03 11.29
CA ALA A 250 15.00 6.38 10.83
C ALA A 250 15.86 7.36 10.02
N THR A 251 17.17 7.32 10.22
CA THR A 251 18.10 8.13 9.43
C THR A 251 18.94 7.26 8.52
N VAL A 252 19.18 7.76 7.30
CA VAL A 252 19.98 7.10 6.27
C VAL A 252 21.14 8.02 5.89
N LYS A 253 22.39 7.57 6.15
CA LYS A 253 23.61 8.37 5.99
C LYS A 253 24.25 8.17 4.63
N ASN A 254 24.78 9.23 4.02
CA ASN A 254 25.76 9.12 2.95
C ASN A 254 27.16 9.50 3.47
N VAL A 255 28.16 8.82 2.93
CA VAL A 255 29.58 9.09 3.15
C VAL A 255 30.20 9.79 1.95
N LYS A 256 31.26 10.59 2.18
CA LYS A 256 32.05 11.23 1.13
C LYS A 256 33.18 10.33 0.65
N SER A 257 33.67 9.45 1.54
CA SER A 257 34.77 8.52 1.25
C SER A 257 34.62 7.21 2.04
N ILE A 258 35.32 6.19 1.65
CA ILE A 258 35.36 4.87 2.33
C ILE A 258 35.85 4.99 3.78
N THR A 259 36.70 5.95 4.09
CA THR A 259 37.26 6.15 5.43
C THR A 259 36.23 6.59 6.47
N GLN A 260 35.05 7.02 6.03
CA GLN A 260 33.95 7.44 6.90
C GLN A 260 32.96 6.29 7.22
N LEU A 261 33.15 5.13 6.61
CA LEU A 261 32.39 3.93 6.95
C LEU A 261 32.90 3.32 8.26
N PRO A 262 32.04 2.67 9.07
CA PRO A 262 32.48 2.00 10.30
C PRO A 262 33.53 0.93 9.99
N LEU A 263 34.73 1.11 10.50
CA LEU A 263 35.88 0.23 10.21
C LEU A 263 36.24 -0.73 11.37
N THR A 264 35.47 -0.75 12.47
CA THR A 264 35.81 -1.48 13.71
C THR A 264 34.90 -2.67 13.97
N GLY A 265 35.46 -3.77 14.48
CA GLY A 265 34.77 -4.99 14.90
C GLY A 265 34.22 -5.83 13.77
N ALA A 266 33.10 -6.54 13.99
CA ALA A 266 32.44 -7.37 13.00
C ALA A 266 32.02 -6.59 11.74
N ALA A 267 31.70 -5.30 11.89
CA ALA A 267 31.42 -4.41 10.78
C ALA A 267 32.61 -4.18 9.84
N GLY A 268 33.82 -4.09 10.41
CA GLY A 268 35.06 -3.95 9.61
C GLY A 268 35.34 -5.15 8.73
N THR A 269 35.18 -6.37 9.24
CA THR A 269 35.34 -7.59 8.44
C THR A 269 34.30 -7.72 7.33
N THR A 270 33.07 -7.36 7.60
CA THR A 270 32.00 -7.33 6.58
C THR A 270 32.30 -6.29 5.50
N LEU A 271 32.79 -5.11 5.88
CA LEU A 271 33.18 -4.07 4.94
C LEU A 271 34.29 -4.53 4.01
N PHE A 272 35.35 -5.15 4.53
CA PHE A 272 36.45 -5.68 3.69
C PHE A 272 35.95 -6.73 2.72
N THR A 273 35.01 -7.58 3.11
CA THR A 273 34.40 -8.57 2.23
C THR A 273 33.59 -7.91 1.12
N VAL A 274 32.75 -6.91 1.43
CA VAL A 274 31.93 -6.19 0.45
C VAL A 274 32.82 -5.41 -0.53
N VAL A 275 33.83 -4.69 -0.03
CA VAL A 275 34.78 -3.95 -0.88
C VAL A 275 35.58 -4.92 -1.77
N ALA A 276 36.03 -6.04 -1.23
CA ALA A 276 36.71 -7.07 -2.02
C ALA A 276 35.83 -7.65 -3.13
N LEU A 277 34.55 -7.89 -2.85
CA LEU A 277 33.59 -8.36 -3.85
C LEU A 277 33.30 -7.30 -4.92
N LEU A 278 33.19 -6.02 -4.54
CA LEU A 278 33.00 -4.92 -5.48
C LEU A 278 34.22 -4.74 -6.39
N VAL A 279 35.41 -4.83 -5.83
CA VAL A 279 36.68 -4.75 -6.61
C VAL A 279 36.85 -5.97 -7.50
N ALA A 280 36.55 -7.18 -6.99
CA ALA A 280 36.59 -8.43 -7.77
C ALA A 280 35.55 -8.41 -8.91
N GLY A 281 34.33 -7.95 -8.64
CA GLY A 281 33.27 -7.77 -9.66
C GLY A 281 33.65 -6.79 -10.75
N ALA A 282 34.24 -5.64 -10.39
CA ALA A 282 34.77 -4.67 -11.34
C ALA A 282 35.97 -5.22 -12.14
N GLY A 283 36.85 -5.98 -11.50
CA GLY A 283 37.99 -6.64 -12.15
C GLY A 283 37.58 -7.68 -13.19
N VAL A 284 36.54 -8.48 -12.89
CA VAL A 284 36.00 -9.50 -13.82
C VAL A 284 35.36 -8.82 -15.05
N THR A 285 34.60 -7.73 -14.86
CA THR A 285 34.00 -6.97 -15.97
C THR A 285 35.06 -6.33 -16.87
N VAL A 286 36.15 -5.83 -16.32
CA VAL A 286 37.27 -5.25 -17.10
C VAL A 286 38.01 -6.37 -17.86
N ALA A 287 38.26 -7.53 -17.25
CA ALA A 287 38.92 -8.67 -17.88
C ALA A 287 38.09 -9.27 -19.04
N VAL A 288 36.78 -9.40 -18.88
CA VAL A 288 35.87 -9.86 -19.94
C VAL A 288 35.84 -8.88 -21.10
N LYS A 289 35.79 -7.55 -20.83
CA LYS A 289 35.76 -6.51 -21.86
C LYS A 289 37.09 -6.41 -22.63
N SER A 290 38.21 -6.67 -21.97
CA SER A 290 39.53 -6.69 -22.65
C SER A 290 39.71 -7.93 -23.56
N ARG A 291 39.17 -9.09 -23.19
CA ARG A 291 39.17 -10.29 -24.04
C ARG A 291 38.30 -10.16 -25.29
N GLN A 292 37.20 -9.41 -25.24
CA GLN A 292 36.32 -9.18 -26.39
C GLN A 292 36.91 -8.20 -27.43
N ARG A 293 37.98 -7.46 -27.10
CA ARG A 293 38.67 -6.53 -28.03
C ARG A 293 39.88 -7.16 -28.74
N MET A 294 40.20 -8.40 -28.42
CA MET A 294 41.35 -9.14 -29.04
C MET A 294 40.90 -10.23 -30.00
N HIS A 295 39.66 -10.20 -30.50
CA HIS A 295 39.16 -11.05 -31.58
C HIS A 295 38.63 -10.23 -32.73
#